data_a2d5426968398147c0eeb7e9fbd9ac76
#
_entry.id   a2d5426968398147c0eeb7e9fbd9ac76
#
_cell.length_a   1.000
_cell.length_b   1.000
_cell.length_c   1.000
_cell.angle_alpha   90.00
_cell.angle_beta   90.00
_cell.angle_gamma   90.00
#
_symmetry.space_group_name_H-M   'P 1'
#
loop_
_entity.id
_entity.type
_entity.pdbx_description
1 polymer ?
#
loop_
_entity_poly.entity_id
_entity_poly.type
_entity_poly.pdbx_seq_one_letter_code
_entity_poly.pdbx_strand_id
1 'polypeptide(L)'
;MIFSELYSVYYNTVAKIIEAAFEPGVTESDLRHCVADSAFTESVLTILPALKSGKWPLLREDLSPALLRKPTMPLTMLEKRWLKAISEDPRIKLFGVEFPALDDVEPLFTADDYKVYDRYADGDPFEDENYIRNFRLLMTAIKNSRPVKVRMTNRAGNIVGLQILPIGLEYSEKDDKIRIIATGCKFRQINLGRIISCD
;
A
#
# COMPACT_ATOMS: atom_id res chain seq x y z
N MET A 1 3.07 13.43 -1.04
CA MET A 1 1.59 13.42 -1.01
C MET A 1 1.11 14.35 -2.11
N ILE A 2 0.50 13.79 -3.13
CA ILE A 2 0.13 14.52 -4.36
C ILE A 2 -1.14 15.39 -4.15
N PHE A 3 -1.94 15.12 -3.12
CA PHE A 3 -3.26 15.72 -2.93
C PHE A 3 -3.44 16.51 -1.63
N SER A 4 -2.37 16.79 -0.90
CA SER A 4 -2.50 17.43 0.41
C SER A 4 -2.02 18.88 0.39
N GLU A 5 -2.82 19.77 -0.19
CA GLU A 5 -2.64 21.21 0.00
C GLU A 5 -2.90 21.64 1.45
N LEU A 6 -3.76 20.92 2.17
CA LEU A 6 -4.07 21.17 3.58
C LEU A 6 -2.90 20.80 4.51
N TYR A 7 -2.11 19.80 4.13
CA TYR A 7 -1.00 19.30 4.93
C TYR A 7 0.33 19.61 4.22
N SER A 8 0.73 20.88 4.25
CA SER A 8 2.00 21.33 3.67
C SER A 8 3.19 20.60 4.29
N VAL A 9 4.36 20.70 3.64
CA VAL A 9 5.62 20.14 4.16
C VAL A 9 5.89 20.62 5.59
N TYR A 10 5.63 21.87 5.90
CA TYR A 10 5.80 22.43 7.24
C TYR A 10 4.84 21.78 8.26
N TYR A 11 3.57 21.62 7.93
CA TYR A 11 2.61 20.96 8.81
C TYR A 11 3.03 19.52 9.10
N ASN A 12 3.40 18.77 8.07
CA ASN A 12 3.87 17.40 8.21
C ASN A 12 5.13 17.30 9.07
N THR A 13 6.07 18.23 8.89
CA THR A 13 7.31 18.27 9.68
C THR A 13 7.03 18.57 11.14
N VAL A 14 6.20 19.57 11.44
CA VAL A 14 5.80 19.90 12.82
C VAL A 14 5.06 18.74 13.46
N ALA A 15 4.15 18.07 12.74
CA ALA A 15 3.44 16.91 13.24
C ALA A 15 4.40 15.77 13.62
N LYS A 16 5.40 15.47 12.80
CA LYS A 16 6.43 14.47 13.08
C LYS A 16 7.31 14.83 14.28
N ILE A 17 7.68 16.10 14.41
CA ILE A 17 8.43 16.58 15.58
C ILE A 17 7.63 16.33 16.85
N ILE A 18 6.34 16.71 16.86
CA ILE A 18 5.47 16.51 18.01
C ILE A 18 5.26 15.01 18.27
N GLU A 19 5.11 14.21 17.25
CA GLU A 19 4.98 12.76 17.39
C GLU A 19 6.25 12.14 18.03
N ALA A 20 7.43 12.53 17.56
CA ALA A 20 8.71 12.13 18.16
C ALA A 20 8.84 12.59 19.63
N ALA A 21 8.33 13.77 19.95
CA ALA A 21 8.35 14.31 21.31
C ALA A 21 7.47 13.52 22.31
N PHE A 22 6.58 12.63 21.85
CA PHE A 22 5.85 11.68 22.71
C PHE A 22 6.71 10.50 23.14
N GLU A 23 7.83 10.25 22.47
CA GLU A 23 8.71 9.13 22.85
C GLU A 23 9.58 9.51 24.05
N PRO A 24 9.71 8.64 25.07
CA PRO A 24 10.49 8.93 26.25
C PRO A 24 11.98 9.08 25.90
N GLY A 25 12.61 10.13 26.41
CA GLY A 25 14.04 10.37 26.25
C GLY A 25 14.44 11.01 24.91
N VAL A 26 13.50 11.57 24.16
CA VAL A 26 13.79 12.30 22.92
C VAL A 26 14.77 13.44 23.17
N THR A 27 15.76 13.58 22.29
CA THR A 27 16.76 14.62 22.34
C THR A 27 16.53 15.68 21.28
N GLU A 28 17.13 16.87 21.46
CA GLU A 28 17.10 17.91 20.43
C GLU A 28 17.72 17.44 19.10
N SER A 29 18.71 16.56 19.17
CA SER A 29 19.31 15.93 17.97
C SER A 29 18.30 15.12 17.18
N ASP A 30 17.47 14.33 17.86
CA ASP A 30 16.44 13.52 17.21
C ASP A 30 15.40 14.40 16.52
N LEU A 31 14.98 15.49 17.17
CA LEU A 31 14.05 16.45 16.56
C LEU A 31 14.66 17.18 15.35
N ARG A 32 15.96 17.48 15.38
CA ARG A 32 16.67 18.03 14.22
C ARG A 32 16.71 17.06 13.04
N HIS A 33 16.94 15.79 13.30
CA HIS A 33 16.87 14.75 12.27
C HIS A 33 15.47 14.64 11.67
N CYS A 34 14.41 14.68 12.47
CA CYS A 34 13.04 14.71 11.95
C CYS A 34 12.80 15.86 10.97
N VAL A 35 13.37 17.03 11.22
CA VAL A 35 13.24 18.19 10.30
C VAL A 35 14.05 17.95 9.04
N ALA A 36 15.30 17.49 9.15
CA ALA A 36 16.18 17.23 8.02
C ALA A 36 15.61 16.19 7.05
N ASP A 37 14.96 15.14 7.59
CA ASP A 37 14.36 14.07 6.80
C ASP A 37 13.00 14.45 6.16
N SER A 38 12.35 15.48 6.69
CA SER A 38 10.96 15.80 6.33
C SER A 38 10.77 17.11 5.61
N ALA A 39 11.74 18.03 5.71
CA ALA A 39 11.68 19.38 5.15
C ALA A 39 13.02 19.77 4.52
N PHE A 40 13.07 20.98 3.95
CA PHE A 40 14.33 21.54 3.47
C PHE A 40 15.28 21.79 4.64
N THR A 41 16.59 21.56 4.43
CA THR A 41 17.63 21.71 5.46
C THR A 41 17.58 23.07 6.17
N GLU A 42 17.24 24.13 5.46
CA GLU A 42 17.07 25.49 5.99
C GLU A 42 15.91 25.61 6.98
N SER A 43 14.92 24.72 6.89
CA SER A 43 13.76 24.70 7.79
C SER A 43 14.15 24.37 9.24
N VAL A 44 15.29 23.70 9.46
CA VAL A 44 15.85 23.42 10.79
C VAL A 44 16.10 24.73 11.54
N LEU A 45 16.55 25.76 10.83
CA LEU A 45 16.86 27.08 11.40
C LEU A 45 15.64 27.88 11.83
N THR A 46 14.45 27.51 11.36
CA THR A 46 13.21 28.25 11.62
C THR A 46 12.22 27.47 12.49
N ILE A 47 11.98 26.21 12.20
CA ILE A 47 10.94 25.39 12.86
C ILE A 47 11.29 25.11 14.33
N LEU A 48 12.47 24.54 14.61
CA LEU A 48 12.86 24.20 15.98
C LEU A 48 13.01 25.43 16.89
N PRO A 49 13.65 26.53 16.47
CA PRO A 49 13.67 27.75 17.27
C PRO A 49 12.28 28.33 17.56
N ALA A 50 11.35 28.25 16.59
CA ALA A 50 9.98 28.72 16.78
C ALA A 50 9.22 27.88 17.82
N LEU A 51 9.44 26.57 17.83
CA LEU A 51 8.86 25.64 18.82
C LEU A 51 9.47 25.86 20.21
N LYS A 52 10.79 26.01 20.30
CA LYS A 52 11.52 26.19 21.58
C LYS A 52 11.32 27.56 22.20
N SER A 53 11.18 28.63 21.40
CA SER A 53 10.97 29.98 21.89
C SER A 53 9.56 30.24 22.38
N GLY A 54 8.65 29.29 22.29
CA GLY A 54 7.24 29.48 22.62
C GLY A 54 6.46 30.30 21.60
N LYS A 55 7.06 30.68 20.48
CA LYS A 55 6.35 31.32 19.37
C LYS A 55 5.26 30.41 18.82
N TRP A 56 5.54 29.12 18.79
CA TRP A 56 4.57 28.04 18.56
C TRP A 56 4.53 27.16 19.82
N PRO A 57 3.55 27.32 20.72
CA PRO A 57 3.53 26.68 22.04
C PRO A 57 3.11 25.20 21.95
N LEU A 58 3.78 24.43 21.09
CA LEU A 58 3.51 23.01 20.83
C LEU A 58 4.49 22.08 21.55
N LEU A 59 5.65 22.60 21.98
CA LEU A 59 6.61 21.91 22.84
C LEU A 59 6.84 22.73 24.12
N ARG A 60 7.10 22.01 25.21
CA ARG A 60 7.55 22.60 26.47
C ARG A 60 9.08 22.74 26.49
N GLU A 61 9.61 23.39 27.49
CA GLU A 61 11.07 23.60 27.65
C GLU A 61 11.85 22.30 27.74
N ASP A 62 11.26 21.25 28.32
CA ASP A 62 11.82 19.91 28.43
C ASP A 62 11.65 19.06 27.15
N LEU A 63 11.26 19.66 26.05
CA LEU A 63 10.94 19.02 24.76
C LEU A 63 9.71 18.11 24.78
N SER A 64 8.98 18.01 25.89
CA SER A 64 7.74 17.25 25.92
C SER A 64 6.64 17.97 25.12
N PRO A 65 5.68 17.23 24.52
CA PRO A 65 4.62 17.84 23.74
C PRO A 65 3.63 18.58 24.65
N ALA A 66 3.15 19.74 24.21
CA ALA A 66 2.07 20.45 24.87
C ALA A 66 0.70 19.83 24.57
N LEU A 67 0.60 19.00 23.53
CA LEU A 67 -0.62 18.31 23.14
C LEU A 67 -0.84 17.07 24.01
N LEU A 68 -2.10 16.73 24.25
CA LEU A 68 -2.49 15.53 25.02
C LEU A 68 -2.46 14.26 24.17
N ARG A 69 -2.44 14.36 22.86
CA ARG A 69 -2.47 13.25 21.90
C ARG A 69 -1.51 13.52 20.75
N LYS A 70 -0.99 12.45 20.18
CA LYS A 70 -0.20 12.53 18.93
C LYS A 70 -1.01 13.24 17.85
N PRO A 71 -0.39 14.09 17.02
CA PRO A 71 -1.07 14.75 15.91
C PRO A 71 -1.64 13.68 14.95
N THR A 72 -2.84 13.93 14.44
CA THR A 72 -3.46 13.11 13.41
C THR A 72 -3.63 13.93 12.15
N MET A 73 -3.53 13.27 11.00
CA MET A 73 -3.82 13.87 9.70
C MET A 73 -5.02 13.12 9.10
N PRO A 74 -6.26 13.53 9.46
CA PRO A 74 -7.45 12.89 8.92
C PRO A 74 -7.48 13.06 7.39
N LEU A 75 -7.93 12.01 6.71
CA LEU A 75 -8.07 12.03 5.26
C LEU A 75 -9.05 13.15 4.83
N THR A 76 -8.66 13.86 3.79
CA THR A 76 -9.56 14.81 3.13
C THR A 76 -10.72 14.09 2.47
N MET A 77 -11.80 14.80 2.12
CA MET A 77 -12.92 14.20 1.41
C MET A 77 -12.49 13.61 0.06
N LEU A 78 -11.58 14.26 -0.66
CA LEU A 78 -11.05 13.75 -1.92
C LEU A 78 -10.28 12.45 -1.74
N GLU A 79 -9.40 12.38 -0.73
CA GLU A 79 -8.66 11.16 -0.40
C GLU A 79 -9.59 10.01 0.01
N LYS A 80 -10.63 10.31 0.80
CA LYS A 80 -11.65 9.32 1.17
C LYS A 80 -12.41 8.78 -0.05
N ARG A 81 -12.85 9.66 -0.95
CA ARG A 81 -13.53 9.28 -2.19
C ARG A 81 -12.64 8.42 -3.08
N TRP A 82 -11.35 8.74 -3.13
CA TRP A 82 -10.38 7.96 -3.90
C TRP A 82 -10.14 6.58 -3.28
N LEU A 83 -9.95 6.52 -1.95
CA LEU A 83 -9.83 5.24 -1.23
C LEU A 83 -11.08 4.39 -1.37
N LYS A 84 -12.26 5.01 -1.37
CA LYS A 84 -13.53 4.30 -1.62
C LYS A 84 -13.53 3.65 -3.00
N ALA A 85 -13.17 4.39 -4.05
CA ALA A 85 -13.07 3.86 -5.41
C ALA A 85 -12.07 2.70 -5.51
N ILE A 86 -10.89 2.82 -4.87
CA ILE A 86 -9.90 1.74 -4.81
C ILE A 86 -10.45 0.51 -4.07
N SER A 87 -11.15 0.72 -2.94
CA SER A 87 -11.68 -0.39 -2.14
C SER A 87 -12.73 -1.22 -2.86
N GLU A 88 -13.40 -0.65 -3.85
CA GLU A 88 -14.40 -1.32 -4.69
C GLU A 88 -13.78 -2.12 -5.84
N ASP A 89 -12.49 -1.94 -6.14
CA ASP A 89 -11.79 -2.74 -7.15
C ASP A 89 -11.59 -4.18 -6.65
N PRO A 90 -12.14 -5.21 -7.34
CA PRO A 90 -12.04 -6.59 -6.89
C PRO A 90 -10.58 -7.08 -6.78
N ARG A 91 -9.64 -6.48 -7.52
CA ARG A 91 -8.22 -6.85 -7.47
C ARG A 91 -7.56 -6.47 -6.14
N ILE A 92 -8.07 -5.47 -5.45
CA ILE A 92 -7.55 -5.05 -4.13
C ILE A 92 -7.81 -6.11 -3.06
N LYS A 93 -8.87 -6.90 -3.19
CA LYS A 93 -9.17 -8.02 -2.27
C LYS A 93 -8.04 -9.06 -2.21
N LEU A 94 -7.27 -9.19 -3.31
CA LEU A 94 -6.12 -10.11 -3.39
C LEU A 94 -5.07 -9.80 -2.32
N PHE A 95 -4.86 -8.52 -2.00
CA PHE A 95 -3.79 -8.06 -1.10
C PHE A 95 -4.18 -8.11 0.37
N GLY A 96 -5.46 -8.30 0.70
CA GLY A 96 -5.94 -8.35 2.08
C GLY A 96 -5.78 -7.03 2.83
N VAL A 97 -5.90 -5.92 2.13
CA VAL A 97 -5.82 -4.58 2.71
C VAL A 97 -7.11 -4.26 3.45
N GLU A 98 -7.00 -3.77 4.68
CA GLU A 98 -8.11 -3.22 5.43
C GLU A 98 -8.24 -1.72 5.15
N PHE A 99 -9.45 -1.29 4.85
CA PHE A 99 -9.77 0.12 4.62
C PHE A 99 -10.44 0.71 5.85
N PRO A 100 -10.29 2.03 6.11
CA PRO A 100 -11.09 2.71 7.12
C PRO A 100 -12.58 2.65 6.75
N ALA A 101 -13.46 2.91 7.71
CA ALA A 101 -14.90 3.00 7.44
C ALA A 101 -15.18 4.16 6.44
N LEU A 102 -15.74 3.79 5.29
CA LEU A 102 -16.04 4.70 4.16
C LEU A 102 -17.49 4.53 3.69
N ASP A 103 -18.40 4.10 4.59
CA ASP A 103 -19.78 3.74 4.22
C ASP A 103 -20.56 4.95 3.70
N ASP A 104 -20.34 6.12 4.29
CA ASP A 104 -21.00 7.38 3.92
C ASP A 104 -20.23 8.17 2.85
N VAL A 105 -19.22 7.56 2.22
CA VAL A 105 -18.38 8.24 1.22
C VAL A 105 -18.72 7.74 -0.17
N GLU A 106 -19.11 8.66 -1.05
CA GLU A 106 -19.30 8.39 -2.47
C GLU A 106 -17.91 8.16 -3.12
N PRO A 107 -17.73 7.10 -3.94
CA PRO A 107 -16.46 6.86 -4.63
C PRO A 107 -16.15 7.99 -5.61
N LEU A 108 -14.86 8.21 -5.89
CA LEU A 108 -14.44 9.22 -6.86
C LEU A 108 -14.83 8.85 -8.29
N PHE A 109 -14.80 7.57 -8.59
CA PHE A 109 -15.24 6.95 -9.83
C PHE A 109 -15.63 5.49 -9.56
N THR A 110 -16.43 4.93 -10.43
CA THR A 110 -16.87 3.53 -10.41
C THR A 110 -16.44 2.81 -11.68
N ALA A 111 -16.55 1.49 -11.70
CA ALA A 111 -16.27 0.71 -12.90
C ALA A 111 -17.17 1.05 -14.08
N ASP A 112 -18.35 1.62 -13.82
CA ASP A 112 -19.34 1.99 -14.86
C ASP A 112 -19.01 3.32 -15.57
N ASP A 113 -18.14 4.14 -14.99
CA ASP A 113 -17.74 5.43 -15.54
C ASP A 113 -16.84 5.32 -16.77
N TYR A 114 -16.24 4.14 -17.00
CA TYR A 114 -15.34 3.91 -18.13
C TYR A 114 -15.49 2.51 -18.72
N LYS A 115 -15.15 2.38 -20.00
CA LYS A 115 -15.08 1.09 -20.70
C LYS A 115 -13.65 0.74 -21.02
N VAL A 116 -13.24 -0.48 -20.68
CA VAL A 116 -11.94 -1.00 -21.11
C VAL A 116 -12.05 -1.42 -22.58
N TYR A 117 -11.45 -0.61 -23.45
CA TYR A 117 -11.62 -0.72 -24.91
C TYR A 117 -11.10 -2.03 -25.51
N ASP A 118 -9.98 -2.54 -25.00
CA ASP A 118 -9.27 -3.71 -25.58
C ASP A 118 -9.41 -4.99 -24.74
N ARG A 119 -10.48 -5.15 -23.98
CA ARG A 119 -10.67 -6.35 -23.18
C ARG A 119 -11.20 -7.49 -24.02
N TYR A 120 -10.41 -8.55 -24.19
CA TYR A 120 -10.76 -9.70 -25.04
C TYR A 120 -11.25 -10.92 -24.28
N ALA A 121 -11.16 -10.96 -22.96
CA ALA A 121 -11.48 -12.12 -22.15
C ALA A 121 -12.21 -11.74 -20.87
N ASP A 122 -12.87 -12.73 -20.26
CA ASP A 122 -13.64 -12.55 -19.04
C ASP A 122 -12.79 -12.27 -17.78
N GLY A 123 -11.48 -12.13 -17.93
CA GLY A 123 -10.58 -11.86 -16.82
C GLY A 123 -10.34 -13.08 -15.90
N ASP A 124 -9.62 -12.84 -14.82
CA ASP A 124 -9.43 -13.81 -13.74
C ASP A 124 -10.52 -13.65 -12.67
N PRO A 125 -10.87 -14.72 -11.92
CA PRO A 125 -11.90 -14.69 -10.89
C PRO A 125 -11.35 -14.06 -9.59
N PHE A 126 -11.17 -12.76 -9.57
CA PHE A 126 -10.55 -12.02 -8.45
C PHE A 126 -11.31 -12.11 -7.13
N GLU A 127 -12.57 -12.54 -7.15
CA GLU A 127 -13.40 -12.71 -5.95
C GLU A 127 -13.46 -14.16 -5.46
N ASP A 128 -12.90 -15.11 -6.22
CA ASP A 128 -12.85 -16.53 -5.83
C ASP A 128 -11.85 -16.73 -4.67
N GLU A 129 -12.31 -17.34 -3.59
CA GLU A 129 -11.51 -17.53 -2.38
C GLU A 129 -10.26 -18.38 -2.62
N ASN A 130 -10.36 -19.40 -3.49
CA ASN A 130 -9.22 -20.25 -3.82
C ASN A 130 -8.18 -19.47 -4.65
N TYR A 131 -8.65 -18.66 -5.59
CA TYR A 131 -7.81 -17.77 -6.36
C TYR A 131 -7.05 -16.78 -5.45
N ILE A 132 -7.76 -16.12 -4.53
CA ILE A 132 -7.19 -15.18 -3.55
C ILE A 132 -6.14 -15.88 -2.68
N ARG A 133 -6.46 -17.07 -2.17
CA ARG A 133 -5.53 -17.86 -1.36
C ARG A 133 -4.26 -18.20 -2.11
N ASN A 134 -4.39 -18.70 -3.34
CA ASN A 134 -3.25 -19.05 -4.20
C ASN A 134 -2.41 -17.82 -4.52
N PHE A 135 -3.03 -16.68 -4.82
CA PHE A 135 -2.34 -15.40 -5.03
C PHE A 135 -1.47 -15.03 -3.83
N ARG A 136 -2.06 -15.02 -2.63
CA ARG A 136 -1.36 -14.62 -1.38
C ARG A 136 -0.20 -15.56 -1.05
N LEU A 137 -0.39 -16.84 -1.26
CA LEU A 137 0.66 -17.84 -1.05
C LEU A 137 1.84 -17.58 -2.01
N LEU A 138 1.56 -17.39 -3.30
CA LEU A 138 2.56 -17.10 -4.31
C LEU A 138 3.29 -15.77 -4.06
N MET A 139 2.57 -14.72 -3.65
CA MET A 139 3.18 -13.46 -3.24
C MET A 139 4.16 -13.65 -2.07
N THR A 140 3.76 -14.44 -1.08
CA THR A 140 4.63 -14.78 0.06
C THR A 140 5.86 -15.58 -0.39
N ALA A 141 5.68 -16.52 -1.31
CA ALA A 141 6.76 -17.32 -1.86
C ALA A 141 7.77 -16.47 -2.66
N ILE A 142 7.27 -15.51 -3.47
CA ILE A 142 8.11 -14.54 -4.19
C ILE A 142 8.94 -13.73 -3.20
N LYS A 143 8.28 -13.14 -2.18
CA LYS A 143 8.95 -12.30 -1.18
C LYS A 143 10.06 -13.05 -0.44
N ASN A 144 9.86 -14.35 -0.18
CA ASN A 144 10.79 -15.18 0.56
C ASN A 144 11.71 -16.02 -0.34
N SER A 145 11.64 -15.88 -1.66
CA SER A 145 12.38 -16.68 -2.65
C SER A 145 12.24 -18.19 -2.39
N ARG A 146 11.03 -18.67 -2.12
CA ARG A 146 10.76 -20.07 -1.79
C ARG A 146 10.13 -20.81 -2.96
N PRO A 147 10.54 -22.07 -3.23
CA PRO A 147 9.87 -22.92 -4.19
C PRO A 147 8.48 -23.32 -3.68
N VAL A 148 7.55 -23.51 -4.60
CA VAL A 148 6.15 -23.86 -4.35
C VAL A 148 5.77 -25.05 -5.22
N LYS A 149 5.02 -25.99 -4.67
CA LYS A 149 4.36 -27.06 -5.44
C LYS A 149 3.02 -26.52 -5.94
N VAL A 150 2.79 -26.59 -7.24
CA VAL A 150 1.59 -26.08 -7.88
C VAL A 150 0.87 -27.21 -8.60
N ARG A 151 -0.43 -27.36 -8.39
CA ARG A 151 -1.32 -28.18 -9.22
C ARG A 151 -2.12 -27.23 -10.12
N MET A 152 -2.09 -27.47 -11.41
CA MET A 152 -2.73 -26.58 -12.39
C MET A 152 -3.34 -27.36 -13.56
N THR A 153 -4.29 -26.72 -14.24
CA THR A 153 -4.83 -27.23 -15.51
C THR A 153 -3.96 -26.74 -16.67
N ASN A 154 -3.43 -27.62 -17.46
CA ASN A 154 -2.66 -27.29 -18.67
C ASN A 154 -3.58 -26.84 -19.83
N ARG A 155 -2.98 -26.48 -20.99
CA ARG A 155 -3.76 -26.06 -22.17
C ARG A 155 -4.64 -27.16 -22.75
N ALA A 156 -4.31 -28.44 -22.53
CA ALA A 156 -5.07 -29.59 -22.98
C ALA A 156 -6.17 -30.04 -21.98
N GLY A 157 -6.39 -29.29 -20.89
CA GLY A 157 -7.37 -29.60 -19.86
C GLY A 157 -6.91 -30.63 -18.82
N ASN A 158 -5.68 -31.14 -18.91
CA ASN A 158 -5.16 -32.10 -17.95
C ASN A 158 -4.60 -31.44 -16.70
N ILE A 159 -4.80 -32.06 -15.53
CA ILE A 159 -4.20 -31.63 -14.28
C ILE A 159 -2.74 -32.07 -14.22
N VAL A 160 -1.85 -31.17 -13.96
CA VAL A 160 -0.40 -31.39 -13.83
C VAL A 160 0.11 -30.79 -12.50
N GLY A 161 1.04 -31.51 -11.88
CA GLY A 161 1.78 -31.02 -10.71
C GLY A 161 3.17 -30.51 -11.13
N LEU A 162 3.58 -29.37 -10.59
CA LEU A 162 4.87 -28.75 -10.87
C LEU A 162 5.47 -28.23 -9.58
N GLN A 163 6.80 -28.27 -9.50
CA GLN A 163 7.52 -27.46 -8.53
C GLN A 163 8.11 -26.26 -9.27
N ILE A 164 7.83 -25.07 -8.77
CA ILE A 164 8.27 -23.81 -9.38
C ILE A 164 8.97 -22.94 -8.33
N LEU A 165 9.88 -22.09 -8.78
CA LEU A 165 10.36 -20.97 -8.02
C LEU A 165 9.74 -19.70 -8.60
N PRO A 166 8.70 -19.12 -7.96
CA PRO A 166 8.07 -17.91 -8.45
C PRO A 166 9.02 -16.72 -8.19
N ILE A 167 9.20 -15.87 -9.20
CA ILE A 167 10.12 -14.71 -9.14
C ILE A 167 9.42 -13.39 -9.34
N GLY A 168 8.16 -13.40 -9.82
CA GLY A 168 7.40 -12.17 -10.03
C GLY A 168 5.98 -12.45 -10.50
N LEU A 169 5.20 -11.38 -10.55
CA LEU A 169 3.87 -11.34 -11.13
C LEU A 169 3.85 -10.40 -12.33
N GLU A 170 3.05 -10.72 -13.30
CA GLU A 170 2.74 -9.91 -14.46
C GLU A 170 1.22 -9.78 -14.57
N TYR A 171 0.72 -8.57 -14.74
CA TYR A 171 -0.69 -8.31 -14.99
C TYR A 171 -0.88 -7.91 -16.46
N SER A 172 -1.82 -8.57 -17.12
CA SER A 172 -2.23 -8.26 -18.48
C SER A 172 -3.55 -7.48 -18.44
N GLU A 173 -3.52 -6.17 -18.69
CA GLU A 173 -4.73 -5.35 -18.77
C GLU A 173 -5.67 -5.85 -19.85
N LYS A 174 -5.14 -6.23 -21.01
CA LYS A 174 -5.90 -6.72 -22.14
C LYS A 174 -6.71 -7.98 -21.84
N ASP A 175 -6.10 -8.92 -21.12
CA ASP A 175 -6.74 -10.19 -20.76
C ASP A 175 -7.42 -10.11 -19.39
N ASP A 176 -7.14 -9.06 -18.59
CA ASP A 176 -7.49 -8.92 -17.19
C ASP A 176 -7.07 -10.15 -16.36
N LYS A 177 -5.81 -10.56 -16.53
CA LYS A 177 -5.27 -11.80 -15.95
C LYS A 177 -3.91 -11.59 -15.30
N ILE A 178 -3.70 -12.29 -14.20
CA ILE A 178 -2.41 -12.36 -13.53
C ILE A 178 -1.66 -13.62 -13.96
N ARG A 179 -0.37 -13.44 -14.27
CA ARG A 179 0.57 -14.50 -14.60
C ARG A 179 1.69 -14.54 -13.59
N ILE A 180 2.08 -15.74 -13.22
CA ILE A 180 3.26 -15.99 -12.40
C ILE A 180 4.45 -16.14 -13.33
N ILE A 181 5.50 -15.39 -13.10
CA ILE A 181 6.80 -15.60 -13.71
C ILE A 181 7.58 -16.55 -12.81
N ALA A 182 8.01 -17.67 -13.37
CA ALA A 182 8.65 -18.74 -12.59
C ALA A 182 9.90 -19.27 -13.28
N THR A 183 10.78 -19.85 -12.46
CA THR A 183 11.97 -20.61 -12.88
C THR A 183 11.94 -22.01 -12.28
N GLY A 184 12.88 -22.85 -12.66
CA GLY A 184 12.96 -24.22 -12.16
C GLY A 184 11.98 -25.22 -12.79
N CYS A 185 11.17 -24.78 -13.75
CA CYS A 185 10.27 -25.62 -14.52
C CYS A 185 10.28 -25.27 -16.02
N LYS A 186 9.60 -26.08 -16.83
CA LYS A 186 9.50 -25.86 -18.29
C LYS A 186 8.62 -24.64 -18.66
N PHE A 187 7.82 -24.13 -17.74
CA PHE A 187 6.91 -23.01 -17.98
C PHE A 187 7.48 -21.75 -17.37
N ARG A 188 7.82 -20.77 -18.20
CA ARG A 188 8.32 -19.47 -17.75
C ARG A 188 7.20 -18.58 -17.22
N GLN A 189 5.99 -18.75 -17.76
CA GLN A 189 4.79 -18.00 -17.36
C GLN A 189 3.64 -18.97 -17.12
N ILE A 190 2.93 -18.79 -16.02
CA ILE A 190 1.77 -19.60 -15.62
C ILE A 190 0.63 -18.65 -15.30
N ASN A 191 -0.53 -18.82 -15.96
CA ASN A 191 -1.73 -18.06 -15.61
C ASN A 191 -2.22 -18.48 -14.23
N LEU A 192 -2.41 -17.54 -13.35
CA LEU A 192 -2.88 -17.79 -11.98
C LEU A 192 -4.26 -18.45 -11.96
N GLY A 193 -5.18 -18.03 -12.84
CA GLY A 193 -6.52 -18.62 -12.97
C GLY A 193 -6.55 -20.11 -13.37
N ARG A 194 -5.41 -20.67 -13.77
CA ARG A 194 -5.29 -22.13 -14.04
C ARG A 194 -4.79 -22.92 -12.84
N ILE A 195 -4.38 -22.27 -11.78
CA ILE A 195 -3.84 -22.92 -10.58
C ILE A 195 -5.00 -23.39 -9.71
N ILE A 196 -5.01 -24.69 -9.45
CA ILE A 196 -6.00 -25.36 -8.60
C ILE A 196 -5.56 -25.23 -7.13
N SER A 197 -4.30 -25.48 -6.84
CA SER A 197 -3.75 -25.35 -5.48
C SER A 197 -2.24 -25.08 -5.51
N CYS A 198 -1.77 -24.44 -4.45
CA CYS A 198 -0.37 -24.20 -4.14
C CYS A 198 -0.06 -24.71 -2.72
N ASP A 199 1.15 -25.30 -2.55
CA ASP A 199 1.68 -25.78 -1.26
C ASP A 199 3.17 -25.43 -1.10
#